data_e90ac02f459254bbe7ef9885bce7c98a
#
_entry.id   e90ac02f459254bbe7ef9885bce7c98a
#
_cell.length_a   1.000
_cell.length_b   1.000
_cell.length_c   1.000
_cell.angle_alpha   90.00
_cell.angle_beta   90.00
_cell.angle_gamma   90.00
#
_symmetry.space_group_name_H-M   'P 1'
#
loop_
_entity.id
_entity.type
_entity.pdbx_description
1 polymer ?
#
loop_
_entity_poly.entity_id
_entity_poly.type
_entity_poly.pdbx_seq_one_letter_code
_entity_poly.pdbx_strand_id
1 'polypeptide(L)'
;MALSKHEVVDGDKATVLIVDDNSDNLDVLSGVLRPFYKVKAAINGELALKVAGAKNKPDIILLDIMMPDMDGYEVCRQLKLNPSTATIPVIFVTAKTETKDEQAGFELGAVDYITKPISVPIVLARVRAQLALYNQQRELEILVKQRTKELDDTRLEIIQRLGCAAEYKDNETGLHVIRMSWYSKFIAEEIQANEEWVELLYNAAPMHDIGKIAIPDRVLLKPGKLDKEEWTIMQTHVECGVEILGEHDSDLMKMAREIALCHHEKYDGSGYPNGISGETIPLSARIVAIADVFDALTSVRPYKSAWPVEKAVALLEEEAGKHFDPVLVPEFIKCLPRVLEIKDKYMDVFEE
;
A
#
# COMPACT_ATOMS: atom_id res chain seq x y z
N MET A 1 15.97 46.90 -9.95
CA MET A 1 16.04 45.49 -10.36
C MET A 1 14.62 45.06 -10.64
N ALA A 2 14.23 44.88 -11.89
CA ALA A 2 12.85 44.68 -12.32
C ALA A 2 12.44 43.24 -12.05
N LEU A 3 11.37 43.08 -11.26
CA LEU A 3 10.72 41.78 -11.02
C LEU A 3 10.03 41.33 -12.32
N SER A 4 10.42 40.16 -12.83
CA SER A 4 9.82 39.56 -14.02
C SER A 4 8.33 39.32 -13.77
N LYS A 5 7.48 39.89 -14.60
CA LYS A 5 6.07 39.53 -14.72
C LYS A 5 5.98 38.13 -15.31
N HIS A 6 5.77 37.13 -14.48
CA HIS A 6 5.20 35.89 -14.97
C HIS A 6 3.71 36.16 -15.20
N GLU A 7 3.27 36.17 -16.43
CA GLU A 7 1.86 36.14 -16.80
C GLU A 7 1.31 34.78 -16.38
N VAL A 8 0.58 34.78 -15.25
CA VAL A 8 -0.18 33.62 -14.76
C VAL A 8 -1.43 33.51 -15.65
N VAL A 9 -1.55 32.45 -16.40
CA VAL A 9 -2.74 32.11 -17.18
C VAL A 9 -3.94 31.99 -16.23
N ASP A 10 -5.07 32.58 -16.57
CA ASP A 10 -6.26 32.78 -15.69
C ASP A 10 -6.88 31.47 -15.11
N GLY A 11 -6.39 30.29 -15.54
CA GLY A 11 -6.76 28.97 -15.02
C GLY A 11 -6.12 28.59 -13.67
N ASP A 12 -5.01 29.23 -13.31
CA ASP A 12 -4.09 28.75 -12.27
C ASP A 12 -4.04 29.63 -11.00
N LYS A 13 -4.92 30.63 -10.89
CA LYS A 13 -4.97 31.53 -9.72
C LYS A 13 -5.60 30.81 -8.51
N ALA A 14 -4.88 30.82 -7.39
CA ALA A 14 -5.41 30.33 -6.11
C ALA A 14 -6.69 31.09 -5.70
N THR A 15 -7.57 30.39 -5.00
CA THR A 15 -8.86 30.92 -4.53
C THR A 15 -8.77 31.30 -3.06
N VAL A 16 -9.01 32.58 -2.77
CA VAL A 16 -9.08 33.11 -1.41
C VAL A 16 -10.55 33.28 -1.01
N LEU A 17 -10.96 32.70 0.10
CA LEU A 17 -12.25 32.97 0.74
C LEU A 17 -12.06 34.06 1.78
N ILE A 18 -12.84 35.12 1.69
CA ILE A 18 -12.90 36.19 2.68
C ILE A 18 -14.21 36.07 3.44
N VAL A 19 -14.14 36.13 4.77
CA VAL A 19 -15.28 36.01 5.66
C VAL A 19 -15.28 37.19 6.60
N ASP A 20 -16.29 38.05 6.51
CA ASP A 20 -16.50 39.25 7.37
C ASP A 20 -18.00 39.60 7.30
N ASP A 21 -18.62 39.95 8.39
CA ASP A 21 -20.03 40.36 8.43
C ASP A 21 -20.26 41.79 7.89
N ASN A 22 -19.20 42.58 7.81
CA ASN A 22 -19.21 43.93 7.26
C ASN A 22 -18.87 43.91 5.76
N SER A 23 -19.82 44.38 4.93
CA SER A 23 -19.65 44.46 3.46
C SER A 23 -18.51 45.38 3.04
N ASP A 24 -18.22 46.46 3.76
CA ASP A 24 -17.14 47.39 3.42
C ASP A 24 -15.79 46.72 3.58
N ASN A 25 -15.61 45.85 4.59
CA ASN A 25 -14.41 45.07 4.76
C ASN A 25 -14.22 44.03 3.62
N LEU A 26 -15.32 43.36 3.23
CA LEU A 26 -15.30 42.43 2.08
C LEU A 26 -14.91 43.13 0.78
N ASP A 27 -15.42 44.33 0.53
CA ASP A 27 -15.14 45.12 -0.65
C ASP A 27 -13.66 45.57 -0.68
N VAL A 28 -13.13 46.04 0.43
CA VAL A 28 -11.74 46.46 0.58
C VAL A 28 -10.82 45.25 0.34
N LEU A 29 -11.01 44.13 1.04
CA LEU A 29 -10.19 42.92 0.87
C LEU A 29 -10.32 42.32 -0.52
N SER A 30 -11.54 42.30 -1.09
CA SER A 30 -11.76 41.84 -2.45
C SER A 30 -11.02 42.69 -3.47
N GLY A 31 -11.07 44.02 -3.32
CA GLY A 31 -10.33 44.95 -4.22
C GLY A 31 -8.83 44.72 -4.18
N VAL A 32 -8.28 44.42 -3.01
CA VAL A 32 -6.85 44.14 -2.81
C VAL A 32 -6.42 42.80 -3.43
N LEU A 33 -7.27 41.78 -3.32
CA LEU A 33 -6.87 40.40 -3.67
C LEU A 33 -7.23 39.98 -5.10
N ARG A 34 -8.33 40.50 -5.68
CA ARG A 34 -8.80 40.16 -7.04
C ARG A 34 -7.75 40.30 -8.16
N PRO A 35 -6.82 41.28 -8.13
CA PRO A 35 -5.76 41.34 -9.15
C PRO A 35 -4.87 40.08 -9.18
N PHE A 36 -4.72 39.39 -8.06
CA PHE A 36 -3.76 38.30 -7.87
C PHE A 36 -4.42 36.93 -7.71
N TYR A 37 -5.67 36.86 -7.19
CA TYR A 37 -6.35 35.65 -6.76
C TYR A 37 -7.80 35.62 -7.26
N LYS A 38 -8.39 34.40 -7.31
CA LYS A 38 -9.84 34.24 -7.37
C LYS A 38 -10.39 34.51 -5.98
N VAL A 39 -11.37 35.39 -5.85
CA VAL A 39 -11.92 35.77 -4.55
C VAL A 39 -13.37 35.29 -4.41
N LYS A 40 -13.63 34.57 -3.34
CA LYS A 40 -14.97 34.24 -2.83
C LYS A 40 -15.22 35.06 -1.56
N ALA A 41 -16.46 35.42 -1.30
CA ALA A 41 -16.85 36.16 -0.09
C ALA A 41 -17.99 35.43 0.64
N ALA A 42 -17.95 35.48 1.96
CA ALA A 42 -19.01 34.99 2.84
C ALA A 42 -19.29 36.05 3.92
N ILE A 43 -20.57 36.37 4.17
CA ILE A 43 -21.01 37.39 5.11
C ILE A 43 -21.29 36.83 6.53
N ASN A 44 -21.09 35.54 6.73
CA ASN A 44 -21.28 34.89 8.05
C ASN A 44 -20.58 33.51 8.06
N GLY A 45 -20.51 32.91 9.26
CA GLY A 45 -19.84 31.64 9.47
C GLY A 45 -20.49 30.45 8.74
N GLU A 46 -21.82 30.38 8.69
CA GLU A 46 -22.53 29.30 8.01
C GLU A 46 -22.21 29.27 6.51
N LEU A 47 -22.24 30.45 5.87
CA LEU A 47 -21.90 30.56 4.46
C LEU A 47 -20.42 30.21 4.21
N ALA A 48 -19.54 30.63 5.14
CA ALA A 48 -18.11 30.29 5.08
C ALA A 48 -17.88 28.76 5.08
N LEU A 49 -18.50 28.03 6.00
CA LEU A 49 -18.44 26.58 6.09
C LEU A 49 -18.99 25.90 4.83
N LYS A 50 -20.12 26.38 4.31
CA LYS A 50 -20.72 25.88 3.07
C LYS A 50 -19.79 26.07 1.86
N VAL A 51 -19.17 27.26 1.73
CA VAL A 51 -18.25 27.56 0.62
C VAL A 51 -16.96 26.76 0.75
N ALA A 52 -16.43 26.58 1.97
CA ALA A 52 -15.23 25.78 2.23
C ALA A 52 -15.43 24.28 1.95
N GLY A 53 -16.63 23.75 2.22
CA GLY A 53 -17.00 22.35 1.95
C GLY A 53 -17.43 22.06 0.52
N ALA A 54 -17.53 23.06 -0.37
CA ALA A 54 -17.96 22.89 -1.75
C ALA A 54 -16.90 22.14 -2.59
N LYS A 55 -17.32 21.60 -3.77
CA LYS A 55 -16.42 20.92 -4.70
C LYS A 55 -15.17 21.75 -5.09
N ASN A 56 -15.37 23.04 -5.30
CA ASN A 56 -14.29 23.99 -5.57
C ASN A 56 -13.92 24.71 -4.27
N LYS A 57 -13.07 24.09 -3.47
CA LYS A 57 -12.64 24.61 -2.17
C LYS A 57 -11.74 25.85 -2.33
N PRO A 58 -11.71 26.77 -1.35
CA PRO A 58 -10.69 27.80 -1.29
C PRO A 58 -9.33 27.20 -0.91
N ASP A 59 -8.27 27.80 -1.38
CA ASP A 59 -6.89 27.45 -1.05
C ASP A 59 -6.42 28.12 0.25
N ILE A 60 -7.10 29.20 0.67
CA ILE A 60 -6.87 29.91 1.93
C ILE A 60 -8.12 30.70 2.34
N ILE A 61 -8.31 30.86 3.64
CA ILE A 61 -9.44 31.59 4.22
C ILE A 61 -8.91 32.77 5.04
N LEU A 62 -9.41 33.98 4.75
CA LEU A 62 -9.30 35.16 5.62
C LEU A 62 -10.58 35.27 6.40
N LEU A 63 -10.53 35.17 7.74
CA LEU A 63 -11.67 34.98 8.59
C LEU A 63 -11.71 36.05 9.67
N ASP A 64 -12.75 36.89 9.65
CA ASP A 64 -12.99 37.80 10.78
C ASP A 64 -13.38 37.00 12.04
N ILE A 65 -12.87 37.43 13.16
CA ILE A 65 -13.19 36.82 14.46
C ILE A 65 -14.56 37.33 14.97
N MET A 66 -14.83 38.63 14.82
CA MET A 66 -15.98 39.28 15.44
C MET A 66 -17.17 39.27 14.47
N MET A 67 -17.90 38.17 14.44
CA MET A 67 -19.12 38.04 13.64
C MET A 67 -20.30 37.67 14.53
N PRO A 68 -21.54 38.10 14.20
CA PRO A 68 -22.77 37.72 14.94
C PRO A 68 -23.06 36.22 14.74
N ASP A 69 -23.82 35.65 15.66
CA ASP A 69 -24.31 34.27 15.70
C ASP A 69 -23.19 33.19 15.80
N MET A 70 -22.25 33.17 14.86
CA MET A 70 -21.11 32.26 14.86
C MET A 70 -19.83 33.06 14.67
N ASP A 71 -19.00 33.12 15.70
CA ASP A 71 -17.73 33.84 15.65
C ASP A 71 -16.67 33.09 14.82
N GLY A 72 -15.57 33.79 14.47
CA GLY A 72 -14.52 33.21 13.66
C GLY A 72 -13.78 32.04 14.32
N TYR A 73 -13.72 32.00 15.64
CA TYR A 73 -13.11 30.88 16.35
C TYR A 73 -13.93 29.59 16.19
N GLU A 74 -15.25 29.67 16.28
CA GLU A 74 -16.13 28.53 16.07
C GLU A 74 -16.10 28.05 14.60
N VAL A 75 -16.07 28.98 13.64
CA VAL A 75 -15.87 28.63 12.21
C VAL A 75 -14.57 27.90 12.00
N CYS A 76 -13.46 28.40 12.56
CA CYS A 76 -12.14 27.77 12.45
C CYS A 76 -12.16 26.37 13.06
N ARG A 77 -12.72 26.21 14.25
CA ARG A 77 -12.84 24.93 14.94
C ARG A 77 -13.58 23.90 14.08
N GLN A 78 -14.72 24.27 13.49
CA GLN A 78 -15.50 23.38 12.62
C GLN A 78 -14.75 23.03 11.33
N LEU A 79 -14.05 23.98 10.71
CA LEU A 79 -13.19 23.72 9.55
C LEU A 79 -12.10 22.71 9.87
N LYS A 80 -11.45 22.82 11.04
CA LYS A 80 -10.35 21.96 11.45
C LYS A 80 -10.81 20.56 11.92
N LEU A 81 -12.03 20.42 12.40
CA LEU A 81 -12.63 19.12 12.74
C LEU A 81 -13.10 18.32 11.52
N ASN A 82 -13.39 18.97 10.42
CA ASN A 82 -13.83 18.29 9.20
C ASN A 82 -12.63 17.89 8.34
N PRO A 83 -12.37 16.56 8.11
CA PRO A 83 -11.23 16.08 7.33
C PRO A 83 -11.13 16.70 5.92
N SER A 84 -12.27 17.08 5.36
CA SER A 84 -12.31 17.66 4.00
C SER A 84 -11.86 19.12 3.93
N THR A 85 -11.81 19.85 5.05
CA THR A 85 -11.45 21.27 5.14
C THR A 85 -10.31 21.54 6.12
N ALA A 86 -9.92 20.55 6.93
CA ALA A 86 -8.92 20.69 8.00
C ALA A 86 -7.57 21.24 7.51
N THR A 87 -7.16 20.87 6.29
CA THR A 87 -5.88 21.31 5.70
C THR A 87 -5.90 22.74 5.15
N ILE A 88 -7.08 23.34 4.96
CA ILE A 88 -7.17 24.72 4.41
C ILE A 88 -6.58 25.70 5.43
N PRO A 89 -5.57 26.48 5.07
CA PRO A 89 -5.00 27.49 5.96
C PRO A 89 -6.01 28.60 6.26
N VAL A 90 -6.12 28.96 7.54
CA VAL A 90 -7.00 30.05 8.02
C VAL A 90 -6.12 31.15 8.59
N ILE A 91 -6.30 32.37 8.09
CA ILE A 91 -5.71 33.59 8.65
C ILE A 91 -6.82 34.38 9.30
N PHE A 92 -6.70 34.65 10.59
CA PHE A 92 -7.66 35.53 11.28
C PHE A 92 -7.43 36.99 10.88
N VAL A 93 -8.54 37.72 10.71
CA VAL A 93 -8.57 39.20 10.54
C VAL A 93 -9.23 39.75 11.78
N THR A 94 -8.53 40.54 12.61
CA THR A 94 -9.02 40.91 13.94
C THR A 94 -8.73 42.38 14.30
N ALA A 95 -9.64 42.99 15.03
CA ALA A 95 -9.38 44.25 15.72
C ALA A 95 -8.71 44.06 17.10
N LYS A 96 -8.64 42.81 17.59
CA LYS A 96 -8.03 42.48 18.88
C LYS A 96 -6.52 42.36 18.76
N THR A 97 -5.82 43.02 19.68
CA THR A 97 -4.34 43.07 19.72
C THR A 97 -3.77 42.43 20.97
N GLU A 98 -4.63 41.77 21.80
CA GLU A 98 -4.16 41.13 23.04
C GLU A 98 -3.51 39.77 22.71
N THR A 99 -2.33 39.55 23.28
CA THR A 99 -1.51 38.32 23.08
C THR A 99 -2.28 37.02 23.41
N LYS A 100 -3.28 37.08 24.28
CA LYS A 100 -4.13 35.93 24.67
C LYS A 100 -5.07 35.52 23.53
N ASP A 101 -5.60 36.47 22.78
CA ASP A 101 -6.50 36.17 21.63
C ASP A 101 -5.71 35.55 20.44
N GLU A 102 -4.46 35.96 20.24
CA GLU A 102 -3.59 35.40 19.21
C GLU A 102 -3.23 33.95 19.55
N GLN A 103 -2.86 33.66 20.81
CA GLN A 103 -2.56 32.30 21.26
C GLN A 103 -3.76 31.36 21.08
N ALA A 104 -4.96 31.78 21.45
CA ALA A 104 -6.18 31.00 21.28
C ALA A 104 -6.45 30.68 19.82
N GLY A 105 -6.17 31.61 18.89
CA GLY A 105 -6.31 31.38 17.45
C GLY A 105 -5.36 30.32 16.91
N PHE A 106 -4.11 30.31 17.33
CA PHE A 106 -3.12 29.29 16.93
C PHE A 106 -3.47 27.91 17.51
N GLU A 107 -3.94 27.85 18.76
CA GLU A 107 -4.39 26.58 19.37
C GLU A 107 -5.60 25.96 18.64
N LEU A 108 -6.42 26.77 17.99
CA LEU A 108 -7.50 26.31 17.12
C LEU A 108 -7.05 25.89 15.71
N GLY A 109 -5.74 26.04 15.39
CA GLY A 109 -5.17 25.62 14.12
C GLY A 109 -5.17 26.71 13.02
N ALA A 110 -5.35 27.98 13.39
CA ALA A 110 -5.06 29.06 12.44
C ALA A 110 -3.55 29.15 12.17
N VAL A 111 -3.19 29.58 10.95
CA VAL A 111 -1.78 29.66 10.53
C VAL A 111 -1.17 31.05 10.68
N ASP A 112 -2.01 32.07 10.78
CA ASP A 112 -1.56 33.46 10.91
C ASP A 112 -2.74 34.38 11.33
N TYR A 113 -2.43 35.67 11.57
CA TYR A 113 -3.43 36.70 11.84
C TYR A 113 -3.09 38.01 11.16
N ILE A 114 -4.09 38.87 10.91
CA ILE A 114 -3.96 40.20 10.34
C ILE A 114 -4.75 41.16 11.24
N THR A 115 -4.09 42.21 11.72
CA THR A 115 -4.74 43.22 12.56
C THR A 115 -5.44 44.27 11.71
N LYS A 116 -6.64 44.71 12.14
CA LYS A 116 -7.32 45.87 11.62
C LYS A 116 -6.76 47.18 12.29
N PRO A 117 -6.51 48.29 11.55
CA PRO A 117 -6.91 48.54 10.18
C PRO A 117 -6.06 47.78 9.18
N ILE A 118 -6.70 47.30 8.11
CA ILE A 118 -6.08 46.43 7.08
C ILE A 118 -5.01 47.20 6.31
N SER A 119 -3.78 46.65 6.36
CA SER A 119 -2.65 47.10 5.52
C SER A 119 -2.51 46.26 4.29
N VAL A 120 -2.75 46.82 3.10
CA VAL A 120 -2.67 46.12 1.80
C VAL A 120 -1.37 45.33 1.62
N PRO A 121 -0.17 45.88 1.85
CA PRO A 121 1.07 45.17 1.69
C PRO A 121 1.18 43.94 2.64
N ILE A 122 0.66 44.09 3.89
CA ILE A 122 0.72 43.02 4.88
C ILE A 122 -0.22 41.87 4.49
N VAL A 123 -1.45 42.15 4.08
CA VAL A 123 -2.41 41.12 3.60
C VAL A 123 -1.81 40.33 2.45
N LEU A 124 -1.31 41.00 1.43
CA LEU A 124 -0.71 40.34 0.26
C LEU A 124 0.51 39.50 0.62
N ALA A 125 1.38 40.01 1.52
CA ALA A 125 2.56 39.29 1.97
C ALA A 125 2.19 38.01 2.73
N ARG A 126 1.24 38.08 3.70
CA ARG A 126 0.80 36.93 4.51
C ARG A 126 0.06 35.89 3.68
N VAL A 127 -0.90 36.32 2.85
CA VAL A 127 -1.62 35.40 1.95
C VAL A 127 -0.64 34.68 1.02
N ARG A 128 0.32 35.39 0.43
CA ARG A 128 1.32 34.80 -0.44
C ARG A 128 2.21 33.79 0.29
N ALA A 129 2.68 34.14 1.50
CA ALA A 129 3.53 33.27 2.31
C ALA A 129 2.81 31.98 2.70
N GLN A 130 1.56 32.09 3.19
CA GLN A 130 0.79 30.93 3.61
C GLN A 130 0.37 30.03 2.44
N LEU A 131 0.01 30.60 1.30
CA LEU A 131 -0.26 29.84 0.08
C LEU A 131 0.98 29.11 -0.42
N ALA A 132 2.16 29.75 -0.36
CA ALA A 132 3.40 29.09 -0.77
C ALA A 132 3.74 27.88 0.14
N LEU A 133 3.59 28.03 1.46
CA LEU A 133 3.78 26.94 2.41
C LEU A 133 2.77 25.81 2.20
N TYR A 134 1.50 26.14 2.02
CA TYR A 134 0.44 25.17 1.76
C TYR A 134 0.68 24.35 0.49
N ASN A 135 1.05 25.02 -0.60
CA ASN A 135 1.37 24.37 -1.86
C ASN A 135 2.59 23.45 -1.73
N GLN A 136 3.66 23.95 -1.07
CA GLN A 136 4.86 23.15 -0.84
C GLN A 136 4.56 21.89 -0.01
N GLN A 137 3.76 22.02 1.04
CA GLN A 137 3.35 20.87 1.87
C GLN A 137 2.56 19.86 1.02
N ARG A 138 1.59 20.33 0.23
CA ARG A 138 0.76 19.48 -0.63
C ARG A 138 1.59 18.75 -1.69
N GLU A 139 2.53 19.44 -2.34
CA GLU A 139 3.45 18.84 -3.29
C GLU A 139 4.32 17.78 -2.64
N LEU A 140 4.81 18.04 -1.42
CA LEU A 140 5.62 17.09 -0.65
C LEU A 140 4.81 15.85 -0.28
N GLU A 141 3.56 15.99 0.18
CA GLU A 141 2.67 14.87 0.50
C GLU A 141 2.41 13.98 -0.72
N ILE A 142 2.17 14.57 -1.88
CA ILE A 142 1.99 13.84 -3.15
C ILE A 142 3.28 13.10 -3.51
N LEU A 143 4.43 13.76 -3.42
CA LEU A 143 5.72 13.16 -3.74
C LEU A 143 6.06 12.00 -2.79
N VAL A 144 5.84 12.18 -1.48
CA VAL A 144 6.06 11.12 -0.48
C VAL A 144 5.19 9.91 -0.80
N LYS A 145 3.89 10.12 -1.06
CA LYS A 145 2.98 9.02 -1.43
C LYS A 145 3.43 8.29 -2.70
N GLN A 146 3.85 9.03 -3.72
CA GLN A 146 4.36 8.46 -4.97
C GLN A 146 5.64 7.65 -4.73
N ARG A 147 6.61 8.23 -4.00
CA ARG A 147 7.88 7.56 -3.71
C ARG A 147 7.74 6.34 -2.83
N THR A 148 6.83 6.38 -1.85
CA THR A 148 6.52 5.19 -1.03
C THR A 148 5.98 4.07 -1.91
N LYS A 149 5.04 4.39 -2.81
CA LYS A 149 4.50 3.38 -3.74
C LYS A 149 5.58 2.81 -4.67
N GLU A 150 6.42 3.65 -5.29
CA GLU A 150 7.51 3.20 -6.17
C GLU A 150 8.50 2.29 -5.41
N LEU A 151 8.78 2.60 -4.14
CA LEU A 151 9.66 1.80 -3.29
C LEU A 151 9.04 0.43 -2.98
N ASP A 152 7.75 0.39 -2.65
CA ASP A 152 7.02 -0.84 -2.38
C ASP A 152 6.96 -1.73 -3.63
N ASP A 153 6.60 -1.16 -4.79
CA ASP A 153 6.56 -1.89 -6.08
C ASP A 153 7.94 -2.48 -6.43
N THR A 154 9.01 -1.69 -6.28
CA THR A 154 10.39 -2.14 -6.53
C THR A 154 10.82 -3.25 -5.57
N ARG A 155 10.47 -3.12 -4.28
CA ARG A 155 10.76 -4.13 -3.26
C ARG A 155 10.11 -5.47 -3.60
N LEU A 156 8.85 -5.46 -4.02
CA LEU A 156 8.11 -6.66 -4.41
C LEU A 156 8.72 -7.30 -5.68
N GLU A 157 9.10 -6.49 -6.66
CA GLU A 157 9.78 -7.00 -7.86
C GLU A 157 11.11 -7.69 -7.52
N ILE A 158 11.91 -7.12 -6.62
CA ILE A 158 13.18 -7.73 -6.17
C ILE A 158 12.91 -9.10 -5.52
N ILE A 159 11.90 -9.20 -4.66
CA ILE A 159 11.53 -10.44 -3.97
C ILE A 159 11.14 -11.52 -4.98
N GLN A 160 10.29 -11.19 -5.95
CA GLN A 160 9.92 -12.12 -7.02
C GLN A 160 11.13 -12.58 -7.84
N ARG A 161 12.03 -11.66 -8.18
CA ARG A 161 13.25 -12.01 -8.94
C ARG A 161 14.20 -12.89 -8.13
N LEU A 162 14.29 -12.71 -6.80
CA LEU A 162 15.08 -13.58 -5.94
C LEU A 162 14.49 -14.99 -5.87
N GLY A 163 13.16 -15.13 -5.77
CA GLY A 163 12.48 -16.43 -5.87
C GLY A 163 12.76 -17.11 -7.20
N CYS A 164 12.57 -16.39 -8.32
CA CYS A 164 12.91 -16.91 -9.65
C CYS A 164 14.39 -17.33 -9.76
N ALA A 165 15.31 -16.57 -9.18
CA ALA A 165 16.75 -16.91 -9.23
C ALA A 165 17.08 -18.23 -8.50
N ALA A 166 16.35 -18.53 -7.40
CA ALA A 166 16.49 -19.81 -6.70
C ALA A 166 16.04 -20.98 -7.59
N GLU A 167 14.93 -20.84 -8.30
CA GLU A 167 14.41 -21.84 -9.23
C GLU A 167 15.33 -22.07 -10.45
N TYR A 168 15.96 -21.02 -10.96
CA TYR A 168 16.95 -21.20 -12.04
C TYR A 168 18.11 -22.12 -11.66
N LYS A 169 18.47 -22.18 -10.36
CA LYS A 169 19.49 -23.12 -9.89
C LYS A 169 19.03 -24.58 -9.96
N ASP A 170 17.74 -24.83 -9.83
CA ASP A 170 17.12 -26.16 -9.92
C ASP A 170 16.69 -26.54 -11.35
N ASN A 171 17.12 -25.79 -12.36
CA ASN A 171 16.71 -25.95 -13.77
C ASN A 171 15.17 -25.82 -13.94
N GLU A 172 14.49 -25.18 -13.01
CA GLU A 172 13.08 -24.82 -13.15
C GLU A 172 12.93 -23.42 -13.76
N THR A 173 11.80 -23.18 -14.38
CA THR A 173 11.54 -21.85 -14.92
C THR A 173 10.97 -20.96 -13.82
N GLY A 174 11.40 -19.71 -13.73
CA GLY A 174 10.84 -18.75 -12.77
C GLY A 174 9.32 -18.53 -12.91
N LEU A 175 8.68 -19.10 -13.93
CA LEU A 175 7.23 -19.05 -14.14
C LEU A 175 6.47 -19.91 -13.13
N HIS A 176 7.05 -20.98 -12.61
CA HIS A 176 6.51 -21.76 -11.50
C HIS A 176 6.19 -20.88 -10.30
N VAL A 177 7.15 -20.09 -9.86
CA VAL A 177 7.01 -19.18 -8.71
C VAL A 177 5.82 -18.20 -8.90
N ILE A 178 5.68 -17.67 -10.11
CA ILE A 178 4.59 -16.76 -10.44
C ILE A 178 3.24 -17.48 -10.35
N ARG A 179 3.12 -18.65 -10.98
CA ARG A 179 1.89 -19.44 -11.00
C ARG A 179 1.47 -19.84 -9.58
N MET A 180 2.40 -20.43 -8.82
CA MET A 180 2.15 -20.89 -7.46
C MET A 180 1.73 -19.76 -6.53
N SER A 181 2.30 -18.54 -6.67
CA SER A 181 1.88 -17.37 -5.91
C SER A 181 0.43 -16.98 -6.20
N TRP A 182 0.01 -17.01 -7.47
CA TRP A 182 -1.38 -16.77 -7.85
C TRP A 182 -2.33 -17.83 -7.31
N TYR A 183 -1.94 -19.11 -7.35
CA TYR A 183 -2.76 -20.20 -6.82
C TYR A 183 -2.96 -20.03 -5.31
N SER A 184 -1.89 -19.70 -4.59
CA SER A 184 -1.93 -19.41 -3.15
C SER A 184 -2.87 -18.24 -2.84
N LYS A 185 -2.81 -17.16 -3.62
CA LYS A 185 -3.72 -16.01 -3.52
C LYS A 185 -5.18 -16.44 -3.68
N PHE A 186 -5.48 -17.23 -4.70
CA PHE A 186 -6.84 -17.66 -4.98
C PHE A 186 -7.43 -18.54 -3.88
N ILE A 187 -6.63 -19.45 -3.30
CA ILE A 187 -7.06 -20.24 -2.15
C ILE A 187 -7.37 -19.31 -0.97
N ALA A 188 -6.50 -18.33 -0.70
CA ALA A 188 -6.69 -17.39 0.40
C ALA A 188 -7.94 -16.52 0.24
N GLU A 189 -8.27 -16.12 -0.98
CA GLU A 189 -9.50 -15.39 -1.31
C GLU A 189 -10.75 -16.27 -1.10
N GLU A 190 -10.73 -17.56 -1.50
CA GLU A 190 -11.86 -18.48 -1.31
C GLU A 190 -12.17 -18.73 0.16
N ILE A 191 -11.17 -18.80 1.02
CA ILE A 191 -11.38 -18.89 2.48
C ILE A 191 -11.73 -17.55 3.12
N GLN A 192 -11.94 -16.50 2.34
CA GLN A 192 -12.30 -15.15 2.79
C GLN A 192 -11.29 -14.55 3.78
N ALA A 193 -10.00 -14.81 3.57
CA ALA A 193 -8.95 -14.19 4.38
C ALA A 193 -8.93 -12.67 4.17
N ASN A 194 -8.38 -11.93 5.15
CA ASN A 194 -8.23 -10.49 5.06
C ASN A 194 -7.40 -10.10 3.83
N GLU A 195 -7.80 -9.04 3.11
CA GLU A 195 -7.17 -8.59 1.86
C GLU A 195 -5.67 -8.29 2.03
N GLU A 196 -5.28 -7.66 3.14
CA GLU A 196 -3.87 -7.38 3.45
C GLU A 196 -3.07 -8.68 3.63
N TRP A 197 -3.66 -9.69 4.28
CA TRP A 197 -3.03 -11.00 4.46
C TRP A 197 -2.92 -11.78 3.15
N VAL A 198 -3.93 -11.68 2.27
CA VAL A 198 -3.92 -12.28 0.92
C VAL A 198 -2.77 -11.70 0.09
N GLU A 199 -2.61 -10.38 0.08
CA GLU A 199 -1.51 -9.73 -0.63
C GLU A 199 -0.15 -10.09 -0.01
N LEU A 200 -0.08 -10.21 1.31
CA LEU A 200 1.12 -10.64 2.01
C LEU A 200 1.53 -12.05 1.59
N LEU A 201 0.59 -13.00 1.55
CA LEU A 201 0.81 -14.36 1.10
C LEU A 201 1.30 -14.43 -0.35
N TYR A 202 0.62 -13.70 -1.25
CA TYR A 202 0.99 -13.62 -2.66
C TYR A 202 2.45 -13.19 -2.85
N ASN A 203 2.90 -12.22 -2.05
CA ASN A 203 4.25 -11.68 -2.13
C ASN A 203 5.29 -12.51 -1.35
N ALA A 204 4.89 -13.29 -0.35
CA ALA A 204 5.79 -14.14 0.43
C ALA A 204 6.03 -15.51 -0.23
N ALA A 205 5.04 -16.07 -0.90
CA ALA A 205 5.07 -17.38 -1.52
C ALA A 205 6.27 -17.60 -2.49
N PRO A 206 6.72 -16.60 -3.28
CA PRO A 206 7.89 -16.75 -4.13
C PRO A 206 9.18 -17.23 -3.44
N MET A 207 9.28 -17.05 -2.13
CA MET A 207 10.48 -17.33 -1.35
C MET A 207 10.49 -18.72 -0.70
N HIS A 208 9.49 -19.58 -0.97
CA HIS A 208 9.37 -20.88 -0.30
C HIS A 208 10.64 -21.71 -0.46
N ASP A 209 11.25 -21.73 -1.64
CA ASP A 209 12.37 -22.54 -2.02
C ASP A 209 13.72 -21.77 -2.12
N ILE A 210 13.79 -20.54 -1.56
CA ILE A 210 15.02 -19.73 -1.62
C ILE A 210 16.25 -20.45 -1.06
N GLY A 211 16.06 -21.37 -0.14
CA GLY A 211 17.15 -22.16 0.46
C GLY A 211 17.80 -23.18 -0.48
N LYS A 212 17.19 -23.53 -1.62
CA LYS A 212 17.81 -24.35 -2.65
C LYS A 212 19.15 -23.77 -3.14
N ILE A 213 19.35 -22.45 -3.02
CA ILE A 213 20.61 -21.79 -3.32
C ILE A 213 21.78 -22.40 -2.53
N ALA A 214 21.56 -22.84 -1.29
CA ALA A 214 22.58 -23.42 -0.44
C ALA A 214 22.83 -24.93 -0.70
N ILE A 215 21.94 -25.61 -1.41
CA ILE A 215 22.08 -27.04 -1.69
C ILE A 215 23.19 -27.28 -2.72
N PRO A 216 24.12 -28.21 -2.48
CA PRO A 216 25.19 -28.54 -3.43
C PRO A 216 24.64 -29.08 -4.78
N ASP A 217 25.21 -28.64 -5.90
CA ASP A 217 24.74 -28.99 -7.24
C ASP A 217 24.71 -30.49 -7.48
N ARG A 218 25.66 -31.29 -6.89
CA ARG A 218 25.70 -32.75 -6.96
C ARG A 218 24.43 -33.42 -6.37
N VAL A 219 23.70 -32.73 -5.49
CA VAL A 219 22.44 -33.18 -4.90
C VAL A 219 21.26 -32.59 -5.65
N LEU A 220 21.25 -31.26 -5.80
CA LEU A 220 20.16 -30.53 -6.43
C LEU A 220 19.94 -30.95 -7.89
N LEU A 221 21.02 -31.06 -8.67
CA LEU A 221 20.96 -31.33 -10.11
C LEU A 221 21.22 -32.82 -10.45
N LYS A 222 21.11 -33.73 -9.47
CA LYS A 222 21.38 -35.15 -9.69
C LYS A 222 20.36 -35.77 -10.66
N PRO A 223 20.79 -36.33 -11.80
CA PRO A 223 19.90 -37.03 -12.72
C PRO A 223 19.48 -38.38 -12.13
N GLY A 224 18.40 -38.43 -11.37
CA GLY A 224 17.86 -39.64 -10.78
C GLY A 224 17.38 -39.50 -9.33
N LYS A 225 17.12 -40.63 -8.70
CA LYS A 225 16.64 -40.60 -7.31
C LYS A 225 17.79 -40.31 -6.34
N LEU A 226 17.51 -39.47 -5.34
CA LEU A 226 18.42 -39.20 -4.24
C LEU A 226 18.48 -40.44 -3.33
N ASP A 227 19.67 -40.76 -2.82
CA ASP A 227 19.82 -41.70 -1.72
C ASP A 227 19.46 -41.05 -0.38
N LYS A 228 19.56 -41.79 0.74
CA LYS A 228 19.16 -41.31 2.05
C LYS A 228 20.00 -40.12 2.53
N GLU A 229 21.31 -40.13 2.27
CA GLU A 229 22.20 -39.04 2.68
C GLU A 229 21.93 -37.77 1.86
N GLU A 230 21.83 -37.94 0.55
CA GLU A 230 21.47 -36.85 -0.36
C GLU A 230 20.09 -36.27 -0.06
N TRP A 231 19.12 -37.13 0.26
CA TRP A 231 17.78 -36.66 0.67
C TRP A 231 17.84 -35.84 1.95
N THR A 232 18.64 -36.26 2.94
CA THR A 232 18.84 -35.49 4.17
C THR A 232 19.46 -34.10 3.84
N ILE A 233 20.43 -34.05 2.90
CA ILE A 233 20.99 -32.77 2.45
C ILE A 233 19.92 -31.94 1.75
N MET A 234 19.11 -32.53 0.87
CA MET A 234 18.04 -31.82 0.17
C MET A 234 17.04 -31.18 1.15
N GLN A 235 16.66 -31.91 2.19
CA GLN A 235 15.72 -31.41 3.19
C GLN A 235 16.23 -30.17 3.94
N THR A 236 17.54 -29.93 3.99
CA THR A 236 18.09 -28.74 4.67
C THR A 236 17.77 -27.42 3.96
N HIS A 237 17.22 -27.43 2.73
CA HIS A 237 16.87 -26.17 2.04
C HIS A 237 15.85 -25.36 2.84
N VAL A 238 14.94 -25.97 3.60
CA VAL A 238 13.96 -25.25 4.40
C VAL A 238 14.62 -24.43 5.52
N GLU A 239 15.62 -25.00 6.20
CA GLU A 239 16.40 -24.32 7.23
C GLU A 239 17.35 -23.28 6.62
N CYS A 240 18.02 -23.61 5.54
CA CYS A 240 18.84 -22.66 4.77
C CYS A 240 18.00 -21.47 4.27
N GLY A 241 16.75 -21.72 3.85
CA GLY A 241 15.82 -20.66 3.49
C GLY A 241 15.56 -19.68 4.63
N VAL A 242 15.33 -20.20 5.83
CA VAL A 242 15.16 -19.38 7.05
C VAL A 242 16.42 -18.58 7.36
N GLU A 243 17.61 -19.15 7.21
CA GLU A 243 18.89 -18.46 7.41
C GLU A 243 19.09 -17.33 6.38
N ILE A 244 18.83 -17.59 5.09
CA ILE A 244 18.93 -16.60 4.01
C ILE A 244 17.97 -15.43 4.24
N LEU A 245 16.73 -15.71 4.63
CA LEU A 245 15.72 -14.68 4.89
C LEU A 245 16.02 -13.88 6.16
N GLY A 246 16.77 -14.44 7.10
CA GLY A 246 17.18 -13.79 8.33
C GLY A 246 16.01 -13.42 9.27
N GLU A 247 16.31 -12.76 10.37
CA GLU A 247 15.29 -12.19 11.27
C GLU A 247 14.94 -10.78 10.83
N HIS A 248 13.65 -10.47 10.74
CA HIS A 248 13.16 -9.17 10.32
C HIS A 248 11.80 -8.85 10.95
N ASP A 249 11.54 -7.56 11.22
CA ASP A 249 10.27 -7.11 11.81
C ASP A 249 9.11 -7.03 10.79
N SER A 250 9.41 -7.02 9.50
CA SER A 250 8.42 -6.97 8.42
C SER A 250 7.56 -8.23 8.41
N ASP A 251 6.24 -8.08 8.37
CA ASP A 251 5.29 -9.20 8.30
C ASP A 251 5.47 -10.04 7.04
N LEU A 252 5.88 -9.41 5.93
CA LEU A 252 6.23 -10.12 4.69
C LEU A 252 7.39 -11.09 4.91
N MET A 253 8.47 -10.66 5.58
CA MET A 253 9.62 -11.52 5.82
C MET A 253 9.33 -12.61 6.85
N LYS A 254 8.50 -12.32 7.86
CA LYS A 254 8.03 -13.33 8.82
C LYS A 254 7.23 -14.41 8.12
N MET A 255 6.26 -14.04 7.27
CA MET A 255 5.46 -14.99 6.52
C MET A 255 6.31 -15.80 5.53
N ALA A 256 7.26 -15.17 4.83
CA ALA A 256 8.19 -15.87 3.94
C ALA A 256 9.03 -16.92 4.68
N ARG A 257 9.51 -16.60 5.90
CA ARG A 257 10.23 -17.56 6.75
C ARG A 257 9.35 -18.73 7.19
N GLU A 258 8.10 -18.45 7.57
CA GLU A 258 7.13 -19.52 7.92
C GLU A 258 6.90 -20.45 6.75
N ILE A 259 6.69 -19.89 5.55
CA ILE A 259 6.49 -20.65 4.33
C ILE A 259 7.75 -21.48 4.01
N ALA A 260 8.92 -20.85 3.97
CA ALA A 260 10.18 -21.52 3.66
C ALA A 260 10.46 -22.69 4.63
N LEU A 261 10.15 -22.51 5.92
CA LEU A 261 10.36 -23.56 6.92
C LEU A 261 9.33 -24.69 6.84
N CYS A 262 8.05 -24.37 6.52
CA CYS A 262 6.94 -25.29 6.81
C CYS A 262 6.20 -25.79 5.55
N HIS A 263 6.53 -25.37 4.33
CA HIS A 263 5.79 -25.78 3.13
C HIS A 263 5.93 -27.28 2.79
N HIS A 264 6.88 -27.96 3.37
CA HIS A 264 7.04 -29.42 3.30
C HIS A 264 6.53 -30.17 4.53
N GLU A 265 5.98 -29.48 5.51
CA GLU A 265 5.22 -30.14 6.56
C GLU A 265 3.93 -30.75 5.99
N LYS A 266 3.54 -31.91 6.51
CA LYS A 266 2.33 -32.60 6.07
C LYS A 266 1.27 -32.56 7.18
N TYR A 267 0.03 -32.47 6.77
CA TYR A 267 -1.10 -32.34 7.71
C TYR A 267 -1.17 -33.47 8.76
N ASP A 268 -0.70 -34.67 8.40
CA ASP A 268 -0.63 -35.83 9.30
C ASP A 268 0.63 -35.88 10.20
N GLY A 269 1.56 -34.92 10.03
CA GLY A 269 2.82 -34.86 10.78
C GLY A 269 3.96 -35.71 10.21
N SER A 270 3.78 -36.33 9.04
CA SER A 270 4.84 -37.11 8.38
C SER A 270 5.80 -36.24 7.52
N GLY A 271 5.64 -34.92 7.57
CA GLY A 271 6.47 -33.95 6.85
C GLY A 271 7.80 -33.64 7.53
N TYR A 272 8.47 -32.61 7.03
CA TYR A 272 9.74 -32.11 7.57
C TYR A 272 9.78 -30.58 7.54
N PRO A 273 10.64 -29.90 8.34
CA PRO A 273 11.73 -30.46 9.17
C PRO A 273 11.26 -30.87 10.59
N ASN A 274 10.13 -30.33 11.09
CA ASN A 274 9.74 -30.46 12.49
C ASN A 274 8.71 -31.57 12.73
N GLY A 275 8.04 -32.08 11.69
CA GLY A 275 6.98 -33.07 11.80
C GLY A 275 5.76 -32.55 12.55
N ILE A 276 5.48 -31.25 12.43
CA ILE A 276 4.27 -30.61 13.00
C ILE A 276 3.05 -31.01 12.18
N SER A 277 1.86 -31.03 12.80
CA SER A 277 0.65 -31.57 12.17
C SER A 277 -0.57 -30.68 12.34
N GLY A 278 -1.55 -30.84 11.44
CA GLY A 278 -2.83 -30.17 11.51
C GLY A 278 -2.67 -28.64 11.45
N GLU A 279 -3.44 -27.94 12.27
CA GLU A 279 -3.45 -26.47 12.32
C GLU A 279 -2.22 -25.86 13.03
N THR A 280 -1.32 -26.66 13.59
CA THR A 280 -0.03 -26.18 14.09
C THR A 280 0.92 -25.80 12.94
N ILE A 281 0.68 -26.32 11.73
CA ILE A 281 1.33 -25.84 10.51
C ILE A 281 0.73 -24.47 10.16
N PRO A 282 1.54 -23.43 9.96
CA PRO A 282 1.04 -22.10 9.55
C PRO A 282 0.12 -22.18 8.34
N LEU A 283 -0.98 -21.42 8.35
CA LEU A 283 -1.95 -21.42 7.26
C LEU A 283 -1.30 -21.07 5.92
N SER A 284 -0.36 -20.11 5.93
CA SER A 284 0.44 -19.72 4.77
C SER A 284 1.17 -20.93 4.14
N ALA A 285 1.81 -21.76 4.95
CA ALA A 285 2.53 -22.94 4.48
C ALA A 285 1.58 -24.05 3.98
N ARG A 286 0.43 -24.27 4.65
CA ARG A 286 -0.58 -25.23 4.19
C ARG A 286 -1.17 -24.89 2.83
N ILE A 287 -1.38 -23.59 2.57
CA ILE A 287 -1.87 -23.10 1.28
C ILE A 287 -0.79 -23.28 0.20
N VAL A 288 0.45 -22.85 0.49
CA VAL A 288 1.58 -22.95 -0.45
C VAL A 288 1.87 -24.41 -0.82
N ALA A 289 1.80 -25.34 0.13
CA ALA A 289 1.99 -26.77 -0.14
C ALA A 289 1.02 -27.32 -1.21
N ILE A 290 -0.25 -26.91 -1.20
CA ILE A 290 -1.23 -27.30 -2.23
C ILE A 290 -0.87 -26.68 -3.58
N ALA A 291 -0.56 -25.38 -3.59
CA ALA A 291 -0.25 -24.63 -4.80
C ALA A 291 1.02 -25.15 -5.48
N ASP A 292 2.08 -25.40 -4.70
CA ASP A 292 3.37 -25.91 -5.16
C ASP A 292 3.21 -27.31 -5.77
N VAL A 293 2.63 -28.26 -5.04
CA VAL A 293 2.44 -29.62 -5.53
C VAL A 293 1.56 -29.67 -6.76
N PHE A 294 0.48 -28.89 -6.82
CA PHE A 294 -0.36 -28.83 -8.02
C PHE A 294 0.40 -28.32 -9.23
N ASP A 295 1.18 -27.23 -9.09
CA ASP A 295 1.99 -26.70 -10.18
C ASP A 295 3.07 -27.70 -10.60
N ALA A 296 3.79 -28.32 -9.65
CA ALA A 296 4.80 -29.32 -9.88
C ALA A 296 4.29 -30.57 -10.61
N LEU A 297 3.03 -30.94 -10.41
CA LEU A 297 2.41 -32.06 -11.11
C LEU A 297 1.94 -31.70 -12.52
N THR A 298 1.41 -30.49 -12.70
CA THR A 298 0.74 -30.09 -13.93
C THR A 298 1.62 -29.29 -14.89
N SER A 299 2.85 -28.96 -14.51
CA SER A 299 3.84 -28.30 -15.37
C SER A 299 4.83 -29.30 -15.99
N VAL A 300 5.30 -28.96 -17.18
CA VAL A 300 6.36 -29.75 -17.86
C VAL A 300 7.67 -29.47 -17.14
N ARG A 301 8.45 -30.53 -16.83
CA ARG A 301 9.79 -30.42 -16.25
C ARG A 301 10.78 -31.19 -17.16
N PRO A 302 12.07 -30.86 -17.16
CA PRO A 302 13.06 -31.52 -18.07
C PRO A 302 13.06 -33.04 -18.05
N TYR A 303 12.61 -33.64 -16.93
CA TYR A 303 12.63 -35.11 -16.73
C TYR A 303 11.24 -35.69 -16.48
N LYS A 304 10.14 -34.89 -16.61
CA LYS A 304 8.80 -35.36 -16.26
C LYS A 304 7.74 -34.65 -17.12
N SER A 305 6.94 -35.43 -17.85
CA SER A 305 5.77 -34.89 -18.53
C SER A 305 4.70 -34.41 -17.52
N ALA A 306 4.00 -33.34 -17.86
CA ALA A 306 2.88 -32.83 -17.07
C ALA A 306 1.77 -33.88 -16.93
N TRP A 307 1.19 -33.95 -15.74
CA TRP A 307 -0.03 -34.74 -15.52
C TRP A 307 -1.25 -34.00 -16.07
N PRO A 308 -2.29 -34.76 -16.48
CA PRO A 308 -3.62 -34.18 -16.67
C PRO A 308 -4.10 -33.53 -15.37
N VAL A 309 -4.80 -32.41 -15.52
CA VAL A 309 -5.32 -31.63 -14.39
C VAL A 309 -6.21 -32.48 -13.49
N GLU A 310 -7.06 -33.30 -14.08
CA GLU A 310 -8.00 -34.20 -13.38
C GLU A 310 -7.24 -35.20 -12.48
N LYS A 311 -6.09 -35.66 -12.95
CA LYS A 311 -5.25 -36.58 -12.19
C LYS A 311 -4.58 -35.86 -11.00
N ALA A 312 -4.13 -34.62 -11.17
CA ALA A 312 -3.54 -33.84 -10.11
C ALA A 312 -4.58 -33.49 -9.04
N VAL A 313 -5.77 -33.11 -9.45
CA VAL A 313 -6.90 -32.84 -8.52
C VAL A 313 -7.27 -34.10 -7.73
N ALA A 314 -7.39 -35.25 -8.40
CA ALA A 314 -7.70 -36.51 -7.73
C ALA A 314 -6.64 -36.88 -6.65
N LEU A 315 -5.35 -36.59 -6.91
CA LEU A 315 -4.31 -36.79 -5.90
C LEU A 315 -4.47 -35.84 -4.71
N LEU A 316 -4.80 -34.55 -4.95
CA LEU A 316 -5.03 -33.62 -3.85
C LEU A 316 -6.20 -34.06 -2.97
N GLU A 317 -7.28 -34.58 -3.57
CA GLU A 317 -8.44 -35.12 -2.83
C GLU A 317 -8.07 -36.40 -2.04
N GLU A 318 -7.30 -37.33 -2.63
CA GLU A 318 -6.85 -38.56 -1.97
C GLU A 318 -5.93 -38.28 -0.78
N GLU A 319 -5.10 -37.25 -0.88
CA GLU A 319 -4.12 -36.87 0.14
C GLU A 319 -4.67 -35.80 1.13
N ALA A 320 -5.94 -35.42 1.01
CA ALA A 320 -6.60 -34.56 1.98
C ALA A 320 -6.65 -35.22 3.37
N GLY A 321 -6.20 -34.51 4.40
CA GLY A 321 -6.06 -35.02 5.75
C GLY A 321 -4.78 -35.84 6.02
N LYS A 322 -3.97 -36.08 4.99
CA LYS A 322 -2.63 -36.69 5.08
C LYS A 322 -1.55 -35.67 4.76
N HIS A 323 -1.35 -35.40 3.49
CA HIS A 323 -0.41 -34.40 3.02
C HIS A 323 -0.98 -33.00 3.14
N PHE A 324 -2.22 -32.81 2.68
CA PHE A 324 -2.85 -31.51 2.58
C PHE A 324 -3.94 -31.30 3.63
N ASP A 325 -4.17 -30.03 3.96
CA ASP A 325 -5.29 -29.63 4.80
C ASP A 325 -6.62 -30.00 4.12
N PRO A 326 -7.46 -30.84 4.79
CA PRO A 326 -8.73 -31.29 4.22
C PRO A 326 -9.76 -30.18 4.03
N VAL A 327 -9.59 -29.02 4.69
CA VAL A 327 -10.46 -27.85 4.52
C VAL A 327 -10.02 -27.02 3.31
N LEU A 328 -8.73 -26.95 3.04
CA LEU A 328 -8.20 -26.11 1.94
C LEU A 328 -8.31 -26.78 0.56
N VAL A 329 -8.26 -28.10 0.47
CA VAL A 329 -8.37 -28.80 -0.82
C VAL A 329 -9.69 -28.50 -1.55
N PRO A 330 -10.88 -28.56 -0.91
CA PRO A 330 -12.12 -28.13 -1.56
C PRO A 330 -12.12 -26.68 -2.02
N GLU A 331 -11.50 -25.78 -1.24
CA GLU A 331 -11.41 -24.35 -1.59
C GLU A 331 -10.50 -24.13 -2.82
N PHE A 332 -9.40 -24.86 -2.92
CA PHE A 332 -8.58 -24.90 -4.13
C PHE A 332 -9.38 -25.36 -5.36
N ILE A 333 -10.21 -26.40 -5.22
CA ILE A 333 -11.03 -26.90 -6.33
C ILE A 333 -12.06 -25.86 -6.79
N LYS A 334 -12.61 -25.06 -5.88
CA LYS A 334 -13.52 -23.95 -6.27
C LYS A 334 -12.84 -22.91 -7.12
N CYS A 335 -11.58 -22.55 -6.82
CA CYS A 335 -10.84 -21.58 -7.61
C CYS A 335 -10.13 -22.18 -8.84
N LEU A 336 -10.25 -23.46 -9.10
CA LEU A 336 -9.57 -24.15 -10.21
C LEU A 336 -9.74 -23.48 -11.59
N PRO A 337 -10.91 -22.94 -11.98
CA PRO A 337 -11.02 -22.21 -13.25
C PRO A 337 -10.05 -21.04 -13.36
N ARG A 338 -9.89 -20.26 -12.28
CA ARG A 338 -8.94 -19.13 -12.20
C ARG A 338 -7.49 -19.61 -12.22
N VAL A 339 -7.22 -20.73 -11.55
CA VAL A 339 -5.90 -21.38 -11.54
C VAL A 339 -5.49 -21.78 -12.95
N LEU A 340 -6.38 -22.35 -13.73
CA LEU A 340 -6.13 -22.75 -15.13
C LEU A 340 -5.88 -21.55 -16.05
N GLU A 341 -6.59 -20.43 -15.86
CA GLU A 341 -6.31 -19.19 -16.59
C GLU A 341 -4.87 -18.69 -16.37
N ILE A 342 -4.41 -18.72 -15.11
CA ILE A 342 -3.02 -18.35 -14.78
C ILE A 342 -2.02 -19.35 -15.35
N LYS A 343 -2.33 -20.64 -15.28
CA LYS A 343 -1.50 -21.71 -15.84
C LYS A 343 -1.28 -21.51 -17.35
N ASP A 344 -2.34 -21.20 -18.08
CA ASP A 344 -2.28 -20.96 -19.54
C ASP A 344 -1.53 -19.65 -19.85
N LYS A 345 -1.73 -18.62 -19.05
CA LYS A 345 -1.08 -17.32 -19.23
C LYS A 345 0.44 -17.37 -19.02
N TYR A 346 0.91 -18.20 -18.10
CA TYR A 346 2.32 -18.33 -17.72
C TYR A 346 2.85 -19.73 -18.07
N MET A 347 2.51 -20.22 -19.25
CA MET A 347 2.96 -21.53 -19.74
C MET A 347 4.46 -21.53 -20.04
N ASP A 348 5.16 -22.58 -19.60
CA ASP A 348 6.58 -22.76 -19.92
C ASP A 348 6.73 -23.08 -21.42
N VAL A 349 7.47 -22.24 -22.14
CA VAL A 349 7.82 -22.45 -23.53
C VAL A 349 9.26 -23.00 -23.55
N PHE A 350 9.40 -24.29 -23.79
CA PHE A 350 10.70 -24.88 -24.06
C PHE A 350 10.95 -24.78 -25.57
N GLU A 351 11.94 -23.99 -25.96
CA GLU A 351 12.46 -24.05 -27.35
C GLU A 351 13.07 -25.44 -27.56
N GLU A 352 12.65 -26.14 -28.64
CA GLU A 352 13.16 -27.44 -29.06
C GLU A 352 14.62 -27.36 -29.54
#